data_aec7d8837317726332e5b0e1aedd9bc2
#
_entry.id   aec7d8837317726332e5b0e1aedd9bc2
#
_cell.length_a   1.000
_cell.length_b   1.000
_cell.length_c   1.000
_cell.angle_alpha   90.00
_cell.angle_beta   90.00
_cell.angle_gamma   90.00
#
_symmetry.space_group_name_H-M   'P 1'
#
loop_
_entity.id
_entity.type
_entity.pdbx_description
1 polymer ?
#
loop_
_entity_poly.entity_id
_entity_poly.type
_entity_poly.pdbx_seq_one_letter_code
_entity_poly.pdbx_strand_id
1 'polypeptide(L)'
;MFVIDETKKDMLKALIENGKNCLLTGATGSGKTTLCMEVAEELGMSTLVVNMGSTQDARTTLLGYHKLEDGNTEFQTSDFIKAIQEPNTMIILDEISRASDDAFNIIFPILDFRREVRVEELADGSGGTIKVDPSVRFVATANIGLDYSSARALDRALKDRFIPFHLDYITGKQLKKYITSLHDGEVSKNMKPLLDIYDYSHQQYKDSKISSQISTRMILECVPLLDAFKIPDILNHVLLAMYEEDSCSVINDANIIREFADSLGVYEEAPNA
;
A
#
# COMPACT_ATOMS: atom_id res chain seq x y z
N MET A 1 14.41 4.12 -6.51
CA MET A 1 14.59 2.86 -5.77
C MET A 1 14.16 3.09 -4.33
N PHE A 2 13.07 2.50 -3.92
CA PHE A 2 12.50 2.68 -2.57
C PHE A 2 13.43 2.05 -1.53
N VAL A 3 13.83 2.78 -0.49
CA VAL A 3 14.87 2.32 0.46
C VAL A 3 14.24 1.42 1.52
N ILE A 4 13.95 0.20 1.16
CA ILE A 4 13.68 -0.89 2.09
C ILE A 4 15.01 -1.59 2.41
N ASP A 5 15.04 -2.27 3.55
CA ASP A 5 16.13 -3.18 3.89
C ASP A 5 16.32 -4.19 2.73
N GLU A 6 17.49 -4.16 2.11
CA GLU A 6 17.83 -5.03 0.97
C GLU A 6 17.58 -6.51 1.30
N THR A 7 17.85 -6.92 2.55
CA THR A 7 17.60 -8.28 3.01
C THR A 7 16.10 -8.65 2.92
N LYS A 8 15.20 -7.72 3.28
CA LYS A 8 13.76 -7.93 3.14
C LYS A 8 13.33 -8.03 1.70
N LYS A 9 13.89 -7.18 0.84
CA LYS A 9 13.63 -7.22 -0.60
C LYS A 9 14.07 -8.53 -1.23
N ASP A 10 15.30 -8.96 -0.94
CA ASP A 10 15.85 -10.24 -1.43
C ASP A 10 15.03 -11.44 -0.94
N MET A 11 14.57 -11.40 0.32
CA MET A 11 13.71 -12.46 0.86
C MET A 11 12.36 -12.50 0.15
N LEU A 12 11.71 -11.35 -0.09
CA LEU A 12 10.45 -11.30 -0.83
C LEU A 12 10.64 -11.82 -2.26
N LYS A 13 11.72 -11.41 -2.92
CA LYS A 13 12.09 -11.87 -4.26
C LYS A 13 12.24 -13.38 -4.32
N ALA A 14 13.00 -13.95 -3.38
CA ALA A 14 13.18 -15.40 -3.29
C ALA A 14 11.84 -16.16 -3.06
N LEU A 15 10.94 -15.62 -2.25
CA LEU A 15 9.61 -16.22 -2.05
C LEU A 15 8.79 -16.24 -3.34
N ILE A 16 8.80 -15.12 -4.09
CA ILE A 16 8.07 -14.98 -5.35
C ILE A 16 8.65 -15.92 -6.42
N GLU A 17 9.98 -15.98 -6.57
CA GLU A 17 10.67 -16.90 -7.49
C GLU A 17 10.30 -18.37 -7.19
N ASN A 18 10.19 -18.73 -5.92
CA ASN A 18 9.76 -20.07 -5.49
C ASN A 18 8.23 -20.29 -5.58
N GLY A 19 7.49 -19.43 -6.26
CA GLY A 19 6.06 -19.62 -6.53
C GLY A 19 5.16 -19.45 -5.31
N LYS A 20 5.62 -18.71 -4.29
CA LYS A 20 4.83 -18.48 -3.08
C LYS A 20 3.95 -17.24 -3.23
N ASN A 21 2.70 -17.34 -2.79
CA ASN A 21 1.85 -16.18 -2.61
C ASN A 21 2.28 -15.45 -1.33
N CYS A 22 2.46 -14.13 -1.39
CA CYS A 22 2.94 -13.33 -0.27
C CYS A 22 1.90 -12.29 0.16
N LEU A 23 1.69 -12.13 1.47
CA LEU A 23 0.83 -11.08 2.04
C LEU A 23 1.70 -10.05 2.76
N LEU A 24 1.90 -8.90 2.14
CA LEU A 24 2.63 -7.80 2.73
C LEU A 24 1.72 -7.03 3.69
N THR A 25 2.16 -6.96 4.93
CA THR A 25 1.44 -6.27 6.01
C THR A 25 2.28 -5.13 6.56
N GLY A 26 1.66 -4.09 7.07
CA GLY A 26 2.35 -2.94 7.66
C GLY A 26 1.49 -1.68 7.64
N ALA A 27 1.99 -0.59 8.21
CA ALA A 27 1.29 0.69 8.26
C ALA A 27 1.02 1.28 6.87
N THR A 28 0.06 2.20 6.78
CA THR A 28 -0.16 2.98 5.55
C THR A 28 1.11 3.76 5.20
N GLY A 29 1.44 3.79 3.89
CA GLY A 29 2.63 4.50 3.43
C GLY A 29 3.96 3.79 3.71
N SER A 30 3.97 2.54 4.23
CA SER A 30 5.20 1.75 4.40
C SER A 30 5.80 1.23 3.09
N GLY A 31 5.20 1.57 1.94
CA GLY A 31 5.73 1.21 0.61
C GLY A 31 5.43 -0.21 0.15
N LYS A 32 4.42 -0.87 0.70
CA LYS A 32 4.06 -2.26 0.34
C LYS A 32 3.88 -2.46 -1.16
N THR A 33 3.00 -1.68 -1.77
CA THR A 33 2.70 -1.78 -3.21
C THR A 33 3.91 -1.40 -4.06
N THR A 34 4.65 -0.36 -3.66
CA THR A 34 5.89 0.07 -4.33
C THR A 34 6.95 -1.03 -4.32
N LEU A 35 7.14 -1.71 -3.17
CA LEU A 35 8.07 -2.84 -3.07
C LEU A 35 7.68 -3.98 -4.01
N CYS A 36 6.36 -4.31 -4.08
CA CYS A 36 5.90 -5.36 -5.00
C CYS A 36 6.23 -5.00 -6.45
N MET A 37 6.03 -3.74 -6.85
CA MET A 37 6.31 -3.27 -8.22
C MET A 37 7.81 -3.29 -8.52
N GLU A 38 8.66 -2.85 -7.59
CA GLU A 38 10.13 -2.91 -7.77
C GLU A 38 10.64 -4.35 -7.89
N VAL A 39 10.12 -5.27 -7.06
CA VAL A 39 10.48 -6.69 -7.14
C VAL A 39 10.00 -7.30 -8.46
N ALA A 40 8.81 -6.95 -8.94
CA ALA A 40 8.32 -7.42 -10.23
C ALA A 40 9.20 -6.94 -11.38
N GLU A 41 9.61 -5.66 -11.37
CA GLU A 41 10.52 -5.09 -12.36
C GLU A 41 11.86 -5.82 -12.37
N GLU A 42 12.47 -6.07 -11.21
CA GLU A 42 13.74 -6.80 -11.10
C GLU A 42 13.64 -8.26 -11.55
N LEU A 43 12.47 -8.87 -11.41
CA LEU A 43 12.20 -10.22 -11.91
C LEU A 43 11.79 -10.24 -13.40
N GLY A 44 11.68 -9.07 -14.04
CA GLY A 44 11.23 -8.93 -15.42
C GLY A 44 9.78 -9.37 -15.61
N MET A 45 8.92 -9.25 -14.59
CA MET A 45 7.52 -9.65 -14.63
C MET A 45 6.62 -8.48 -15.03
N SER A 46 5.60 -8.76 -15.84
CA SER A 46 4.47 -7.84 -16.04
C SER A 46 3.68 -7.69 -14.74
N THR A 47 3.02 -6.55 -14.52
CA THR A 47 2.24 -6.32 -13.29
C THR A 47 0.82 -5.91 -13.59
N LEU A 48 -0.13 -6.47 -12.82
CA LEU A 48 -1.49 -5.94 -12.70
C LEU A 48 -1.78 -5.64 -11.23
N VAL A 49 -2.13 -4.38 -10.94
CA VAL A 49 -2.59 -3.98 -9.59
C VAL A 49 -4.11 -3.95 -9.57
N VAL A 50 -4.71 -4.72 -8.66
CA VAL A 50 -6.16 -4.76 -8.43
C VAL A 50 -6.43 -4.21 -7.05
N ASN A 51 -7.09 -3.04 -6.97
CA ASN A 51 -7.51 -2.48 -5.68
C ASN A 51 -8.76 -3.21 -5.18
N MET A 52 -8.57 -4.04 -4.18
CA MET A 52 -9.62 -4.88 -3.60
C MET A 52 -10.62 -4.09 -2.74
N GLY A 53 -10.21 -2.93 -2.25
CA GLY A 53 -11.07 -2.04 -1.45
C GLY A 53 -12.09 -1.24 -2.27
N SER A 54 -11.85 -1.07 -3.58
CA SER A 54 -12.72 -0.32 -4.49
C SER A 54 -13.65 -1.22 -5.33
N THR A 55 -13.60 -2.52 -5.17
CA THR A 55 -14.45 -3.47 -5.90
C THR A 55 -15.89 -3.45 -5.37
N GLN A 56 -16.72 -2.52 -5.89
CA GLN A 56 -18.16 -2.50 -5.58
C GLN A 56 -18.89 -3.71 -6.17
N ASP A 57 -18.51 -4.11 -7.40
CA ASP A 57 -18.95 -5.33 -8.06
C ASP A 57 -17.73 -6.22 -8.35
N ALA A 58 -17.55 -7.21 -7.50
CA ALA A 58 -16.42 -8.14 -7.60
C ALA A 58 -16.47 -8.98 -8.89
N ARG A 59 -17.66 -9.35 -9.38
CA ARG A 59 -17.80 -10.14 -10.61
C ARG A 59 -17.36 -9.33 -11.81
N THR A 60 -17.86 -8.12 -11.95
CA THR A 60 -17.48 -7.22 -13.05
C THR A 60 -15.99 -6.93 -13.06
N THR A 61 -15.40 -6.63 -11.89
CA THR A 61 -13.98 -6.28 -11.79
C THR A 61 -13.06 -7.48 -12.02
N LEU A 62 -13.40 -8.64 -11.46
CA LEU A 62 -12.52 -9.81 -11.48
C LEU A 62 -12.82 -10.78 -12.63
N LEU A 63 -14.08 -10.93 -13.05
CA LEU A 63 -14.44 -11.88 -14.11
C LEU A 63 -14.68 -11.18 -15.45
N GLY A 64 -15.51 -10.14 -15.48
CA GLY A 64 -15.86 -9.42 -16.68
C GLY A 64 -17.31 -8.92 -16.68
N TYR A 65 -17.72 -8.36 -17.80
CA TYR A 65 -19.03 -7.72 -17.95
C TYR A 65 -19.62 -7.95 -19.33
N HIS A 66 -20.92 -7.78 -19.43
CA HIS A 66 -21.62 -7.82 -20.72
C HIS A 66 -21.55 -6.46 -21.41
N LYS A 67 -21.06 -6.44 -22.64
CA LYS A 67 -21.03 -5.26 -23.52
C LYS A 67 -22.10 -5.43 -24.61
N LEU A 68 -22.86 -4.37 -24.87
CA LEU A 68 -23.75 -4.31 -26.00
C LEU A 68 -22.96 -3.72 -27.19
N GLU A 69 -22.81 -4.48 -28.27
CA GLU A 69 -22.13 -4.09 -29.49
C GLU A 69 -22.96 -4.55 -30.69
N ASP A 70 -23.29 -3.61 -31.58
CA ASP A 70 -24.09 -3.85 -32.78
C ASP A 70 -25.43 -4.59 -32.56
N GLY A 71 -26.08 -4.35 -31.40
CA GLY A 71 -27.36 -4.98 -31.03
C GLY A 71 -27.23 -6.36 -30.43
N ASN A 72 -26.01 -6.92 -30.29
CA ASN A 72 -25.71 -8.17 -29.63
C ASN A 72 -25.05 -7.93 -28.27
N THR A 73 -25.36 -8.80 -27.31
CA THR A 73 -24.70 -8.77 -26.00
C THR A 73 -23.58 -9.79 -25.98
N GLU A 74 -22.35 -9.32 -25.81
CA GLU A 74 -21.17 -10.18 -25.72
C GLU A 74 -20.54 -10.05 -24.31
N PHE A 75 -20.05 -11.17 -23.77
CA PHE A 75 -19.31 -11.15 -22.52
C PHE A 75 -17.85 -10.80 -22.77
N GLN A 76 -17.39 -9.73 -22.14
CA GLN A 76 -16.00 -9.30 -22.18
C GLN A 76 -15.29 -9.63 -20.87
N THR A 77 -14.22 -10.41 -20.97
CA THR A 77 -13.38 -10.76 -19.81
C THR A 77 -12.65 -9.54 -19.25
N SER A 78 -12.52 -9.50 -17.94
CA SER A 78 -11.76 -8.46 -17.25
C SER A 78 -10.26 -8.52 -17.57
N ASP A 79 -9.53 -7.46 -17.25
CA ASP A 79 -8.08 -7.47 -17.34
C ASP A 79 -7.44 -8.42 -16.31
N PHE A 80 -8.11 -8.68 -15.19
CA PHE A 80 -7.68 -9.69 -14.23
C PHE A 80 -7.70 -11.11 -14.85
N ILE A 81 -8.78 -11.47 -15.57
CA ILE A 81 -8.87 -12.76 -16.25
C ILE A 81 -7.80 -12.90 -17.35
N LYS A 82 -7.50 -11.83 -18.07
CA LYS A 82 -6.42 -11.83 -19.07
C LYS A 82 -5.06 -12.01 -18.39
N ALA A 83 -4.80 -11.26 -17.34
CA ALA A 83 -3.53 -11.25 -16.64
C ALA A 83 -3.20 -12.56 -15.93
N ILE A 84 -4.19 -13.30 -15.40
CA ILE A 84 -3.94 -14.62 -14.80
C ILE A 84 -3.58 -15.70 -15.83
N GLN A 85 -3.83 -15.47 -17.13
CA GLN A 85 -3.46 -16.35 -18.22
C GLN A 85 -2.16 -15.92 -18.91
N GLU A 86 -1.70 -14.69 -18.66
CA GLU A 86 -0.48 -14.15 -19.26
C GLU A 86 0.76 -14.64 -18.50
N PRO A 87 1.69 -15.35 -19.18
CA PRO A 87 2.91 -15.82 -18.54
C PRO A 87 3.74 -14.69 -17.92
N ASN A 88 4.44 -15.04 -16.85
CA ASN A 88 5.38 -14.15 -16.18
C ASN A 88 4.73 -12.84 -15.67
N THR A 89 3.53 -12.94 -15.14
CA THR A 89 2.76 -11.81 -14.59
C THR A 89 2.67 -11.88 -13.08
N MET A 90 2.87 -10.74 -12.40
CA MET A 90 2.61 -10.56 -10.97
C MET A 90 1.29 -9.83 -10.78
N ILE A 91 0.34 -10.49 -10.10
CA ILE A 91 -0.93 -9.89 -9.70
C ILE A 91 -0.79 -9.34 -8.29
N ILE A 92 -0.97 -8.03 -8.13
CA ILE A 92 -0.91 -7.35 -6.84
C ILE A 92 -2.36 -7.07 -6.39
N LEU A 93 -2.81 -7.81 -5.36
CA LEU A 93 -4.13 -7.63 -4.73
C LEU A 93 -4.00 -6.58 -3.62
N ASP A 94 -4.19 -5.31 -3.99
CA ASP A 94 -3.96 -4.20 -3.08
C ASP A 94 -5.15 -4.00 -2.13
N GLU A 95 -4.88 -3.68 -0.86
CA GLU A 95 -5.88 -3.51 0.21
C GLU A 95 -6.82 -4.73 0.38
N ILE A 96 -6.28 -5.95 0.34
CA ILE A 96 -7.09 -7.19 0.37
C ILE A 96 -7.98 -7.31 1.61
N SER A 97 -7.61 -6.67 2.72
CA SER A 97 -8.42 -6.63 3.95
C SER A 97 -9.77 -5.90 3.80
N ARG A 98 -9.96 -5.16 2.71
CA ARG A 98 -11.19 -4.45 2.38
C ARG A 98 -12.05 -5.16 1.34
N ALA A 99 -11.58 -6.28 0.82
CA ALA A 99 -12.31 -7.05 -0.19
C ALA A 99 -13.67 -7.53 0.34
N SER A 100 -14.65 -7.62 -0.56
CA SER A 100 -15.95 -8.24 -0.27
C SER A 100 -15.85 -9.76 -0.20
N ASP A 101 -16.83 -10.41 0.43
CA ASP A 101 -16.91 -11.87 0.49
C ASP A 101 -17.04 -12.48 -0.91
N ASP A 102 -17.72 -11.80 -1.84
CA ASP A 102 -17.84 -12.23 -3.24
C ASP A 102 -16.49 -12.19 -3.96
N ALA A 103 -15.66 -11.18 -3.70
CA ALA A 103 -14.31 -11.14 -4.23
C ALA A 103 -13.45 -12.29 -3.72
N PHE A 104 -13.55 -12.64 -2.43
CA PHE A 104 -12.84 -13.80 -1.87
C PHE A 104 -13.29 -15.10 -2.48
N ASN A 105 -14.60 -15.29 -2.71
CA ASN A 105 -15.13 -16.50 -3.35
C ASN A 105 -14.56 -16.72 -4.78
N ILE A 106 -14.27 -15.63 -5.50
CA ILE A 106 -13.65 -15.67 -6.82
C ILE A 106 -12.15 -15.97 -6.72
N ILE A 107 -11.45 -15.37 -5.75
CA ILE A 107 -9.99 -15.43 -5.67
C ILE A 107 -9.48 -16.71 -5.02
N PHE A 108 -10.19 -17.30 -4.04
CA PHE A 108 -9.70 -18.47 -3.32
C PHE A 108 -9.37 -19.68 -4.23
N PRO A 109 -10.18 -20.06 -5.22
CA PRO A 109 -9.82 -21.13 -6.15
C PRO A 109 -8.58 -20.83 -7.00
N ILE A 110 -8.31 -19.56 -7.26
CA ILE A 110 -7.15 -19.07 -8.02
C ILE A 110 -5.87 -19.20 -7.19
N LEU A 111 -5.95 -18.94 -5.88
CA LEU A 111 -4.82 -18.95 -4.97
C LEU A 111 -4.47 -20.33 -4.42
N ASP A 112 -5.39 -21.29 -4.46
CA ASP A 112 -5.16 -22.64 -3.97
C ASP A 112 -4.51 -23.56 -5.04
N PHE A 113 -4.40 -24.84 -4.74
CA PHE A 113 -3.77 -25.83 -5.63
C PHE A 113 -4.48 -26.00 -6.98
N ARG A 114 -5.77 -25.63 -7.09
CA ARG A 114 -6.56 -25.73 -8.33
C ARG A 114 -6.06 -24.75 -9.36
N ARG A 115 -5.67 -23.54 -8.93
CA ARG A 115 -5.20 -22.47 -9.81
C ARG A 115 -6.12 -22.25 -11.01
N GLU A 116 -7.43 -22.14 -10.72
CA GLU A 116 -8.44 -21.96 -11.75
C GLU A 116 -9.64 -21.16 -11.23
N VAL A 117 -10.38 -20.55 -12.14
CA VAL A 117 -11.65 -19.87 -11.85
C VAL A 117 -12.68 -20.25 -12.90
N ARG A 118 -13.93 -20.38 -12.49
CA ARG A 118 -15.04 -20.63 -13.39
C ARG A 118 -15.74 -19.34 -13.77
N VAL A 119 -15.87 -19.09 -15.07
CA VAL A 119 -16.60 -17.95 -15.64
C VAL A 119 -17.75 -18.53 -16.46
N GLU A 120 -18.96 -18.49 -15.90
CA GLU A 120 -20.13 -19.14 -16.49
C GLU A 120 -20.56 -18.50 -17.82
N GLU A 121 -20.30 -17.21 -17.96
CA GLU A 121 -20.63 -16.38 -19.10
C GLU A 121 -19.77 -16.65 -20.35
N LEU A 122 -18.62 -17.31 -20.19
CA LEU A 122 -17.77 -17.72 -21.32
C LEU A 122 -18.31 -18.98 -22.02
N ALA A 123 -19.54 -19.33 -21.78
CA ALA A 123 -20.08 -20.56 -22.26
C ALA A 123 -20.38 -20.56 -23.77
N ASP A 124 -19.57 -21.25 -24.51
CA ASP A 124 -19.97 -22.07 -25.66
C ASP A 124 -20.76 -23.35 -25.24
N GLY A 125 -21.37 -23.32 -24.02
CA GLY A 125 -22.06 -24.43 -23.36
C GLY A 125 -21.17 -25.32 -22.50
N SER A 126 -19.85 -25.11 -22.43
CA SER A 126 -18.91 -25.97 -21.67
C SER A 126 -18.61 -25.43 -20.25
N GLY A 127 -19.12 -24.24 -19.89
CA GLY A 127 -18.83 -23.60 -18.61
C GLY A 127 -17.34 -23.30 -18.45
N GLY A 128 -16.93 -22.11 -18.88
CA GLY A 128 -15.52 -21.73 -19.03
C GLY A 128 -14.70 -21.80 -17.74
N THR A 129 -13.95 -22.88 -17.55
CA THR A 129 -12.89 -22.93 -16.54
C THR A 129 -11.62 -22.32 -17.11
N ILE A 130 -11.17 -21.23 -16.49
CA ILE A 130 -9.92 -20.55 -16.84
C ILE A 130 -8.85 -20.97 -15.86
N LYS A 131 -7.74 -21.46 -16.38
CA LYS A 131 -6.56 -21.84 -15.58
C LYS A 131 -5.60 -20.68 -15.48
N VAL A 132 -5.00 -20.54 -14.30
CA VAL A 132 -3.92 -19.60 -14.06
C VAL A 132 -2.64 -20.16 -14.65
N ASP A 133 -1.91 -19.35 -15.41
CA ASP A 133 -0.60 -19.76 -15.94
C ASP A 133 0.35 -20.10 -14.77
N PRO A 134 1.14 -21.18 -14.87
CA PRO A 134 2.05 -21.62 -13.80
C PRO A 134 3.09 -20.58 -13.38
N SER A 135 3.45 -19.65 -14.25
CA SER A 135 4.42 -18.59 -13.97
C SER A 135 3.81 -17.35 -13.31
N VAL A 136 2.48 -17.23 -13.25
CA VAL A 136 1.79 -16.12 -12.57
C VAL A 136 2.04 -16.19 -11.06
N ARG A 137 2.29 -15.02 -10.46
CA ARG A 137 2.54 -14.85 -9.02
C ARG A 137 1.50 -13.92 -8.41
N PHE A 138 1.12 -14.21 -7.15
CA PHE A 138 0.17 -13.37 -6.41
C PHE A 138 0.84 -12.77 -5.19
N VAL A 139 0.71 -11.46 -5.06
CA VAL A 139 1.13 -10.71 -3.87
C VAL A 139 -0.05 -9.89 -3.40
N ALA A 140 -0.40 -10.00 -2.13
CA ALA A 140 -1.46 -9.18 -1.53
C ALA A 140 -0.87 -8.15 -0.59
N THR A 141 -1.53 -7.01 -0.43
CA THR A 141 -1.19 -6.01 0.59
C THR A 141 -2.35 -5.83 1.57
N ALA A 142 -2.02 -5.61 2.83
CA ALA A 142 -2.99 -5.27 3.86
C ALA A 142 -2.41 -4.24 4.82
N ASN A 143 -3.23 -3.26 5.19
CA ASN A 143 -2.90 -2.36 6.28
C ASN A 143 -3.27 -3.03 7.60
N ILE A 144 -2.32 -3.08 8.54
CA ILE A 144 -2.52 -3.61 9.89
C ILE A 144 -2.14 -2.51 10.88
N GLY A 145 -3.00 -2.22 11.83
CA GLY A 145 -2.80 -1.22 12.87
C GLY A 145 -4.11 -0.95 13.62
N LEU A 146 -4.02 -0.25 14.74
CA LEU A 146 -5.17 0.08 15.61
C LEU A 146 -6.20 0.98 14.89
N ASP A 147 -5.75 1.78 13.91
CA ASP A 147 -6.56 2.76 13.19
C ASP A 147 -7.42 2.18 12.07
N TYR A 148 -7.29 0.86 11.79
CA TYR A 148 -8.02 0.24 10.67
C TYR A 148 -9.31 -0.43 11.15
N SER A 149 -10.21 0.36 11.77
CA SER A 149 -11.53 -0.10 12.18
C SER A 149 -12.41 -0.62 11.04
N SER A 150 -12.09 -0.21 9.79
CA SER A 150 -12.76 -0.69 8.57
C SER A 150 -12.07 -1.91 7.93
N ALA A 151 -10.85 -2.28 8.37
CA ALA A 151 -10.20 -3.49 7.90
C ALA A 151 -10.77 -4.68 8.67
N ARG A 152 -11.45 -5.59 7.96
CA ARG A 152 -11.86 -6.87 8.54
C ARG A 152 -10.61 -7.60 9.05
N ALA A 153 -10.73 -8.25 10.22
CA ALA A 153 -9.70 -9.20 10.62
C ALA A 153 -9.51 -10.19 9.48
N LEU A 154 -8.29 -10.27 8.94
CA LEU A 154 -8.01 -11.18 7.83
C LEU A 154 -8.42 -12.59 8.22
N ASP A 155 -9.35 -13.17 7.45
CA ASP A 155 -9.85 -14.51 7.65
C ASP A 155 -8.68 -15.51 7.66
N ARG A 156 -8.82 -16.53 8.50
CA ARG A 156 -7.83 -17.61 8.60
C ARG A 156 -7.63 -18.31 7.25
N ALA A 157 -8.70 -18.52 6.48
CA ALA A 157 -8.63 -19.13 5.17
C ALA A 157 -7.78 -18.31 4.17
N LEU A 158 -7.82 -16.97 4.29
CA LEU A 158 -6.95 -16.09 3.50
C LEU A 158 -5.49 -16.22 3.96
N LYS A 159 -5.24 -16.16 5.28
CA LYS A 159 -3.88 -16.27 5.84
C LYS A 159 -3.19 -17.58 5.47
N ASP A 160 -3.94 -18.68 5.41
CA ASP A 160 -3.40 -19.99 5.04
C ASP A 160 -2.95 -20.09 3.56
N ARG A 161 -3.39 -19.15 2.70
CA ARG A 161 -3.04 -19.09 1.27
C ARG A 161 -1.84 -18.19 0.95
N PHE A 162 -1.39 -17.43 1.94
CA PHE A 162 -0.28 -16.50 1.78
C PHE A 162 0.80 -16.71 2.82
N ILE A 163 2.04 -16.47 2.44
CA ILE A 163 3.13 -16.32 3.40
C ILE A 163 3.08 -14.86 3.92
N PRO A 164 2.88 -14.62 5.22
CA PRO A 164 2.88 -13.29 5.77
C PRO A 164 4.27 -12.68 5.73
N PHE A 165 4.34 -11.44 5.26
CA PHE A 165 5.56 -10.65 5.16
C PHE A 165 5.34 -9.27 5.77
N HIS A 166 5.96 -8.99 6.91
CA HIS A 166 5.75 -7.73 7.61
C HIS A 166 6.77 -6.67 7.20
N LEU A 167 6.26 -5.49 6.85
CA LEU A 167 7.06 -4.29 6.61
C LEU A 167 6.90 -3.33 7.77
N ASP A 168 8.01 -3.04 8.44
CA ASP A 168 8.09 -1.97 9.41
C ASP A 168 7.93 -0.60 8.71
N TYR A 169 7.66 0.44 9.48
CA TYR A 169 7.73 1.80 8.96
C TYR A 169 9.16 2.16 8.53
N ILE A 170 9.25 3.05 7.56
CA ILE A 170 10.53 3.58 7.09
C ILE A 170 10.98 4.64 8.07
N THR A 171 12.18 4.52 8.63
CA THR A 171 12.74 5.54 9.54
C THR A 171 13.04 6.84 8.78
N GLY A 172 13.04 7.98 9.47
CA GLY A 172 13.40 9.26 8.89
C GLY A 172 14.77 9.25 8.19
N LYS A 173 15.72 8.46 8.70
CA LYS A 173 17.02 8.24 8.04
C LYS A 173 16.90 7.53 6.69
N GLN A 174 16.06 6.51 6.59
CA GLN A 174 15.80 5.79 5.35
C GLN A 174 14.98 6.66 4.40
N LEU A 175 13.97 7.36 4.92
CA LEU A 175 13.16 8.30 4.15
C LEU A 175 14.01 9.43 3.56
N LYS A 176 14.98 9.96 4.32
CA LYS A 176 15.93 10.94 3.81
C LYS A 176 16.72 10.40 2.59
N LYS A 177 17.22 9.18 2.66
CA LYS A 177 17.95 8.56 1.53
C LYS A 177 17.06 8.44 0.30
N TYR A 178 15.79 8.04 0.50
CA TYR A 178 14.82 7.93 -0.57
C TYR A 178 14.53 9.28 -1.23
N ILE A 179 14.22 10.30 -0.43
CA ILE A 179 13.98 11.67 -0.93
C ILE A 179 15.20 12.19 -1.69
N THR A 180 16.39 12.00 -1.14
CA THR A 180 17.64 12.41 -1.80
C THR A 180 17.84 11.72 -3.16
N SER A 181 17.44 10.47 -3.29
CA SER A 181 17.53 9.74 -4.57
C SER A 181 16.50 10.20 -5.61
N LEU A 182 15.36 10.76 -5.18
CA LEU A 182 14.34 11.31 -6.08
C LEU A 182 14.71 12.70 -6.63
N HIS A 183 15.55 13.44 -5.94
CA HIS A 183 15.90 14.82 -6.24
C HIS A 183 17.38 14.99 -6.62
N ASP A 184 18.02 14.00 -7.26
CA ASP A 184 19.39 14.02 -7.76
C ASP A 184 20.45 14.52 -6.76
N GLY A 185 20.19 14.30 -5.46
CA GLY A 185 21.08 14.70 -4.36
C GLY A 185 20.85 16.10 -3.82
N GLU A 186 20.03 16.94 -4.44
CA GLU A 186 19.62 18.24 -3.92
C GLU A 186 18.41 18.07 -2.97
N VAL A 187 18.68 18.21 -1.68
CA VAL A 187 17.65 18.13 -0.64
C VAL A 187 17.70 19.38 0.21
N SER A 188 16.53 19.98 0.46
CA SER A 188 16.40 21.15 1.34
C SER A 188 17.15 20.93 2.67
N LYS A 189 17.96 21.92 3.07
CA LYS A 189 18.69 21.91 4.35
C LYS A 189 17.75 21.80 5.56
N ASN A 190 16.49 22.19 5.39
CA ASN A 190 15.47 22.24 6.44
C ASN A 190 14.72 20.89 6.64
N MET A 191 15.05 19.83 5.91
CA MET A 191 14.30 18.57 6.03
C MET A 191 14.50 17.83 7.36
N LYS A 192 15.63 18.05 8.05
CA LYS A 192 15.93 17.29 9.26
C LYS A 192 14.85 17.41 10.34
N PRO A 193 14.37 18.61 10.74
CA PRO A 193 13.31 18.71 11.75
C PRO A 193 12.02 18.00 11.33
N LEU A 194 11.66 18.05 10.04
CA LEU A 194 10.49 17.36 9.51
C LEU A 194 10.60 15.83 9.67
N LEU A 195 11.78 15.29 9.43
CA LEU A 195 12.03 13.85 9.60
C LEU A 195 12.12 13.43 11.07
N ASP A 196 12.64 14.29 11.94
CA ASP A 196 12.66 14.07 13.39
C ASP A 196 11.22 14.06 13.96
N ILE A 197 10.34 14.97 13.49
CA ILE A 197 8.91 14.98 13.83
C ILE A 197 8.20 13.71 13.30
N TYR A 198 8.53 13.29 12.09
CA TYR A 198 8.01 12.04 11.52
C TYR A 198 8.36 10.82 12.40
N ASP A 199 9.64 10.64 12.75
CA ASP A 199 10.09 9.53 13.61
C ASP A 199 9.44 9.61 15.00
N TYR A 200 9.31 10.82 15.55
CA TYR A 200 8.65 11.02 16.84
C TYR A 200 7.17 10.63 16.79
N SER A 201 6.43 11.01 15.73
CA SER A 201 5.03 10.63 15.58
C SER A 201 4.86 9.10 15.57
N HIS A 202 5.74 8.38 14.87
CA HIS A 202 5.74 6.92 14.85
C HIS A 202 5.99 6.30 16.21
N GLN A 203 6.91 6.89 17.00
CA GLN A 203 7.16 6.43 18.37
C GLN A 203 5.97 6.68 19.29
N GLN A 204 5.35 7.88 19.21
CA GLN A 204 4.18 8.20 20.05
C GLN A 204 2.97 7.32 19.69
N TYR A 205 2.77 7.01 18.41
CA TYR A 205 1.75 6.07 17.97
C TYR A 205 2.00 4.66 18.50
N LYS A 206 3.22 4.17 18.40
CA LYS A 206 3.62 2.86 18.95
C LYS A 206 3.40 2.78 20.46
N ASP A 207 3.63 3.87 21.16
CA ASP A 207 3.41 4.00 22.61
C ASP A 207 1.93 4.26 22.97
N SER A 208 1.01 4.26 21.97
CA SER A 208 -0.42 4.52 22.14
C SER A 208 -0.74 5.89 22.76
N LYS A 209 0.11 6.90 22.51
CA LYS A 209 -0.07 8.25 23.01
C LYS A 209 -0.75 9.18 22.02
N ILE A 210 -0.74 8.84 20.75
CA ILE A 210 -1.48 9.52 19.68
C ILE A 210 -2.29 8.47 18.90
N SER A 211 -3.39 8.90 18.28
CA SER A 211 -4.33 8.05 17.56
C SER A 211 -3.82 7.62 16.18
N SER A 212 -3.01 8.45 15.54
CA SER A 212 -2.44 8.16 14.23
C SER A 212 -1.04 8.76 14.05
N GLN A 213 -0.26 8.17 13.16
CA GLN A 213 1.11 8.58 12.86
C GLN A 213 1.17 9.40 11.56
N ILE A 214 2.14 10.28 11.43
CA ILE A 214 2.41 10.98 10.17
C ILE A 214 2.89 9.95 9.14
N SER A 215 2.20 9.85 8.01
CA SER A 215 2.55 8.87 6.97
C SER A 215 3.75 9.31 6.13
N THR A 216 4.49 8.33 5.60
CA THR A 216 5.57 8.58 4.62
C THR A 216 5.08 9.42 3.43
N ARG A 217 3.85 9.16 2.96
CA ARG A 217 3.24 9.93 1.84
C ARG A 217 3.10 11.41 2.20
N MET A 218 2.63 11.73 3.40
CA MET A 218 2.50 13.13 3.83
C MET A 218 3.85 13.83 3.86
N ILE A 219 4.90 13.19 4.33
CA ILE A 219 6.25 13.78 4.30
C ILE A 219 6.71 14.03 2.86
N LEU A 220 6.48 13.08 1.95
CA LEU A 220 6.84 13.26 0.53
C LEU A 220 6.11 14.45 -0.11
N GLU A 221 4.83 14.66 0.22
CA GLU A 221 4.04 15.80 -0.25
C GLU A 221 4.53 17.13 0.36
N CYS A 222 5.14 17.09 1.54
CA CYS A 222 5.68 18.29 2.18
C CYS A 222 7.06 18.71 1.64
N VAL A 223 7.83 17.77 1.04
CA VAL A 223 9.20 18.08 0.55
C VAL A 223 9.23 19.24 -0.44
N PRO A 224 8.37 19.33 -1.48
CA PRO A 224 8.37 20.46 -2.40
C PRO A 224 8.00 21.79 -1.75
N LEU A 225 7.30 21.76 -0.59
CA LEU A 225 6.89 22.97 0.12
C LEU A 225 8.05 23.61 0.89
N LEU A 226 9.10 22.84 1.21
CA LEU A 226 10.25 23.32 2.00
C LEU A 226 11.06 24.42 1.30
N ASP A 227 10.93 24.56 0.00
CA ASP A 227 11.61 25.61 -0.78
C ASP A 227 10.85 26.95 -0.71
N ALA A 228 9.54 26.93 -0.45
CA ALA A 228 8.68 28.09 -0.49
C ALA A 228 8.15 28.51 0.90
N PHE A 229 8.06 27.59 1.85
CA PHE A 229 7.43 27.79 3.16
C PHE A 229 8.35 27.39 4.31
N LYS A 230 8.15 28.03 5.47
CA LYS A 230 8.82 27.64 6.71
C LYS A 230 8.20 26.37 7.29
N ILE A 231 8.98 25.57 8.03
CA ILE A 231 8.49 24.34 8.68
C ILE A 231 7.29 24.60 9.60
N PRO A 232 7.21 25.65 10.41
CA PRO A 232 6.02 25.96 11.21
C PRO A 232 4.73 26.02 10.38
N ASP A 233 4.79 26.64 9.20
CA ASP A 233 3.62 26.77 8.32
C ASP A 233 3.19 25.40 7.78
N ILE A 234 4.16 24.60 7.29
CA ILE A 234 3.91 23.24 6.81
C ILE A 234 3.37 22.36 7.93
N LEU A 235 3.95 22.45 9.12
CA LEU A 235 3.53 21.68 10.28
C LEU A 235 2.08 22.02 10.65
N ASN A 236 1.76 23.30 10.85
CA ASN A 236 0.45 23.72 11.33
C ASN A 236 -0.66 23.55 10.29
N HIS A 237 -0.39 23.80 9.01
CA HIS A 237 -1.44 23.82 7.98
C HIS A 237 -1.54 22.51 7.17
N VAL A 238 -0.55 21.65 7.24
CA VAL A 238 -0.55 20.38 6.48
C VAL A 238 -0.51 19.18 7.41
N LEU A 239 0.55 19.04 8.22
CA LEU A 239 0.76 17.82 8.99
C LEU A 239 -0.18 17.71 10.20
N LEU A 240 -0.42 18.81 10.91
CA LEU A 240 -1.28 18.81 12.09
C LEU A 240 -2.76 18.90 11.76
N ALA A 241 -3.14 19.33 10.57
CA ALA A 241 -4.53 19.33 10.12
C ALA A 241 -5.19 17.95 10.15
N MET A 242 -4.40 16.88 10.03
CA MET A 242 -4.91 15.51 10.14
C MET A 242 -5.41 15.14 11.55
N TYR A 243 -4.98 15.87 12.59
CA TYR A 243 -5.34 15.59 13.98
C TYR A 243 -6.49 16.48 14.51
N GLU A 244 -6.89 17.53 13.78
CA GLU A 244 -7.84 18.55 14.25
C GLU A 244 -9.32 18.09 14.15
N GLU A 245 -9.62 17.04 13.37
CA GLU A 245 -10.98 16.56 13.18
C GLU A 245 -11.51 15.71 14.34
N ASP A 246 -10.67 15.22 15.24
CA ASP A 246 -11.07 14.39 16.37
C ASP A 246 -11.27 15.22 17.67
N SER A 247 -12.31 16.05 17.68
CA SER A 247 -12.69 16.88 18.83
C SER A 247 -13.16 16.11 20.08
N CYS A 248 -13.13 14.76 20.06
CA CYS A 248 -13.53 13.90 21.16
C CYS A 248 -12.37 13.28 21.95
N SER A 249 -11.12 13.39 21.53
CA SER A 249 -9.98 12.87 22.29
C SER A 249 -9.58 13.87 23.38
N VAL A 250 -9.53 13.41 24.63
CA VAL A 250 -9.06 14.18 25.80
C VAL A 250 -7.57 14.54 25.67
N ILE A 251 -6.85 13.86 24.79
CA ILE A 251 -5.44 14.09 24.45
C ILE A 251 -5.42 14.70 23.05
N ASN A 252 -5.02 15.94 22.96
CA ASN A 252 -4.86 16.60 21.67
C ASN A 252 -3.53 16.15 21.03
N ASP A 253 -3.62 15.17 20.13
CA ASP A 253 -2.49 14.58 19.40
C ASP A 253 -1.62 15.65 18.71
N ALA A 254 -2.26 16.69 18.18
CA ALA A 254 -1.57 17.82 17.57
C ALA A 254 -0.65 18.56 18.57
N ASN A 255 -1.07 18.69 19.84
CA ASN A 255 -0.25 19.36 20.86
C ASN A 255 0.99 18.55 21.21
N ILE A 256 0.89 17.22 21.29
CA ILE A 256 2.06 16.34 21.52
C ILE A 256 3.11 16.56 20.43
N ILE A 257 2.68 16.66 19.19
CA ILE A 257 3.59 16.90 18.05
C ILE A 257 4.12 18.32 18.05
N ARG A 258 3.29 19.34 18.40
CA ARG A 258 3.73 20.75 18.51
C ARG A 258 4.77 20.95 19.59
N GLU A 259 4.56 20.38 20.78
CA GLU A 259 5.52 20.47 21.89
C GLU A 259 6.89 19.88 21.51
N PHE A 260 6.89 18.76 20.80
CA PHE A 260 8.12 18.19 20.29
C PHE A 260 8.79 19.08 19.24
N ALA A 261 8.02 19.61 18.28
CA ALA A 261 8.54 20.51 17.26
C ALA A 261 9.13 21.79 17.87
N ASP A 262 8.49 22.32 18.92
CA ASP A 262 8.99 23.46 19.68
C ASP A 262 10.34 23.15 20.36
N SER A 263 10.46 21.97 20.94
CA SER A 263 11.72 21.46 21.53
C SER A 263 12.87 21.34 20.52
N LEU A 264 12.57 21.23 19.24
CA LEU A 264 13.55 21.25 18.15
C LEU A 264 13.89 22.66 17.65
N GLY A 265 13.29 23.71 18.25
CA GLY A 265 13.47 25.11 17.83
C GLY A 265 12.77 25.43 16.49
N VAL A 266 11.77 24.65 16.09
CA VAL A 266 11.06 24.83 14.81
C VAL A 266 10.33 26.17 14.77
N TYR A 267 9.83 26.67 15.91
CA TYR A 267 9.09 27.93 16.04
C TYR A 267 9.97 29.10 16.41
N GLU A 268 11.25 28.91 16.71
CA GLU A 268 12.17 30.01 16.98
C GLU A 268 12.47 30.79 15.68
N GLU A 269 12.28 32.09 15.72
CA GLU A 269 12.73 32.94 14.61
C GLU A 269 14.26 32.88 14.55
N ALA A 270 14.80 32.62 13.36
CA ALA A 270 16.24 32.72 13.14
C ALA A 270 16.68 34.13 13.60
N PRO A 271 17.69 34.27 14.47
CA PRO A 271 18.17 35.60 14.89
C PRO A 271 18.50 36.36 13.61
N ASN A 272 17.87 37.55 13.49
CA ASN A 272 18.05 38.47 12.37
C ASN A 272 19.55 38.63 12.07
N ALA A 273 19.99 38.11 10.92
CA ALA A 273 21.35 38.27 10.42
C ALA A 273 21.48 39.60 9.64
#